data_cdb6483ef7a47f186dffdf70cb6b9a27
#
_entry.id   cdb6483ef7a47f186dffdf70cb6b9a27
#
_cell.length_a   1.000
_cell.length_b   1.000
_cell.length_c   1.000
_cell.angle_alpha   90.00
_cell.angle_beta   90.00
_cell.angle_gamma   90.00
#
_symmetry.space_group_name_H-M   'P 1'
#
loop_
_entity.id
_entity.type
_entity.pdbx_description
1 polymer ?
#
loop_
_entity_poly.entity_id
_entity_poly.type
_entity_poly.pdbx_seq_one_letter_code
_entity_poly.pdbx_strand_id
1 'polypeptide(L)'
;MSLKYRYKRMNEVASSWKLKKVHPLVVRYKIPEKIFNDFKINIKLYIAKALDIKFSENDKIFLRNIDRARSNRANITPNGAVVPKREFHLEYNLVLRSWCELVRKITFNKPKLLKLFRITPNIRIKYGKELSDNKKRGLSTSFPHSDAWVEGPWGMNCFIPFFGDTKKNNLTYYEPISKFDEKFLKTSPTYTEMQWVTKYYRPIKNLNPKPGFVYISDYASIHNTQRKKNCGTRISIDTTFFVGNHEPHIDRKKEYKNKLPNIGINQFVDAGQYEKEKYAEKVSVYSHYTSKVLKVIKF
;
A
#
# COMPACT_ATOMS: atom_id res chain seq x y z
N MET A 1 -14.41 -12.52 -11.51
CA MET A 1 -13.09 -12.40 -12.21
C MET A 1 -12.28 -13.66 -11.97
N SER A 2 -12.11 -14.53 -12.99
CA SER A 2 -11.44 -15.83 -12.85
C SER A 2 -9.95 -15.70 -12.50
N LEU A 3 -9.37 -16.73 -11.88
CA LEU A 3 -7.95 -16.78 -11.58
C LEU A 3 -7.10 -16.67 -12.86
N LYS A 4 -7.54 -17.32 -13.94
CA LYS A 4 -6.89 -17.23 -15.26
C LYS A 4 -6.83 -15.77 -15.77
N TYR A 5 -7.89 -15.02 -15.60
CA TYR A 5 -7.95 -13.62 -15.97
C TYR A 5 -7.00 -12.76 -15.11
N ARG A 6 -6.95 -13.01 -13.82
CA ARG A 6 -6.03 -12.32 -12.89
C ARG A 6 -4.56 -12.59 -13.28
N TYR A 7 -4.21 -13.82 -13.63
CA TYR A 7 -2.88 -14.17 -14.15
C TYR A 7 -2.56 -13.44 -15.46
N LYS A 8 -3.52 -13.39 -16.40
CA LYS A 8 -3.36 -12.65 -17.66
C LYS A 8 -3.05 -11.17 -17.41
N ARG A 9 -3.80 -10.52 -16.52
CA ARG A 9 -3.58 -9.13 -16.12
C ARG A 9 -2.19 -8.91 -15.52
N MET A 10 -1.78 -9.76 -14.61
CA MET A 10 -0.44 -9.67 -14.00
C MET A 10 0.68 -9.90 -15.02
N ASN A 11 0.47 -10.79 -15.99
CA ASN A 11 1.40 -11.00 -17.09
C ASN A 11 1.52 -9.77 -17.99
N GLU A 12 0.41 -9.12 -18.32
CA GLU A 12 0.40 -7.88 -19.10
C GLU A 12 1.18 -6.77 -18.38
N VAL A 13 0.95 -6.58 -17.10
CA VAL A 13 1.68 -5.60 -16.28
C VAL A 13 3.17 -5.93 -16.24
N ALA A 14 3.52 -7.19 -16.00
CA ALA A 14 4.91 -7.63 -15.93
C ALA A 14 5.66 -7.36 -17.25
N SER A 15 5.08 -7.72 -18.38
CA SER A 15 5.69 -7.52 -19.70
C SER A 15 5.74 -6.03 -20.08
N SER A 16 4.66 -5.29 -19.86
CA SER A 16 4.55 -3.88 -20.25
C SER A 16 5.52 -2.97 -19.50
N TRP A 17 5.73 -3.20 -18.22
CA TRP A 17 6.62 -2.40 -17.39
C TRP A 17 7.97 -3.08 -17.14
N LYS A 18 8.27 -4.20 -17.84
CA LYS A 18 9.50 -4.99 -17.70
C LYS A 18 9.78 -5.39 -16.25
N LEU A 19 8.75 -5.84 -15.54
CA LEU A 19 8.85 -6.27 -14.14
C LEU A 19 9.21 -7.76 -14.05
N LYS A 20 9.95 -8.10 -13.00
CA LYS A 20 10.28 -9.50 -12.72
C LYS A 20 9.09 -10.20 -12.05
N LYS A 21 8.59 -11.27 -12.64
CA LYS A 21 7.62 -12.15 -11.96
C LYS A 21 8.30 -12.88 -10.82
N VAL A 22 7.67 -12.88 -9.66
CA VAL A 22 8.08 -13.65 -8.49
C VAL A 22 7.01 -14.67 -8.08
N HIS A 23 5.79 -14.46 -8.56
CA HIS A 23 4.65 -15.36 -8.46
C HIS A 23 3.64 -14.97 -9.57
N PRO A 24 2.75 -15.86 -10.05
CA PRO A 24 1.72 -15.50 -11.04
C PRO A 24 0.85 -14.29 -10.66
N LEU A 25 0.67 -14.02 -9.37
CA LEU A 25 -0.10 -12.88 -8.83
C LEU A 25 0.78 -11.77 -8.25
N VAL A 26 2.12 -11.88 -8.30
CA VAL A 26 3.03 -10.89 -7.72
C VAL A 26 4.23 -10.66 -8.64
N VAL A 27 4.47 -9.41 -8.95
CA VAL A 27 5.64 -8.97 -9.68
C VAL A 27 6.47 -8.02 -8.84
N ARG A 28 7.74 -7.82 -9.18
CA ARG A 28 8.61 -6.86 -8.50
C ARG A 28 9.37 -5.97 -9.45
N TYR A 29 9.64 -4.76 -9.00
CA TYR A 29 10.51 -3.77 -9.63
C TYR A 29 11.70 -3.47 -8.71
N LYS A 30 12.93 -3.46 -9.25
CA LYS A 30 14.11 -3.01 -8.51
C LYS A 30 14.16 -1.47 -8.57
N ILE A 31 14.07 -0.82 -7.43
CA ILE A 31 14.14 0.64 -7.35
C ILE A 31 15.58 1.08 -7.60
N PRO A 32 15.84 2.08 -8.47
CA PRO A 32 17.17 2.69 -8.57
C PRO A 32 17.64 3.19 -7.21
N GLU A 33 18.90 2.95 -6.90
CA GLU A 33 19.45 3.17 -5.54
C GLU A 33 19.28 4.62 -5.07
N LYS A 34 19.57 5.59 -5.93
CA LYS A 34 19.38 7.00 -5.63
C LYS A 34 17.92 7.30 -5.25
N ILE A 35 16.94 6.86 -6.07
CA ILE A 35 15.51 7.08 -5.80
C ILE A 35 15.10 6.41 -4.49
N PHE A 36 15.59 5.20 -4.23
CA PHE A 36 15.29 4.49 -2.99
C PHE A 36 15.81 5.23 -1.76
N ASN A 37 17.05 5.73 -1.81
CA ASN A 37 17.67 6.44 -0.70
C ASN A 37 17.01 7.81 -0.46
N ASP A 38 16.74 8.57 -1.51
CA ASP A 38 16.04 9.86 -1.41
C ASP A 38 14.63 9.66 -0.81
N PHE A 39 13.91 8.67 -1.28
CA PHE A 39 12.58 8.35 -0.76
C PHE A 39 12.64 7.91 0.71
N LYS A 40 13.62 7.09 1.07
CA LYS A 40 13.85 6.65 2.47
C LYS A 40 14.12 7.83 3.39
N ILE A 41 14.92 8.80 2.97
CA ILE A 41 15.17 10.04 3.73
C ILE A 41 13.88 10.83 3.92
N ASN A 42 13.10 11.04 2.86
CA ASN A 42 11.83 11.76 2.93
C ASN A 42 10.80 11.07 3.86
N ILE A 43 10.75 9.74 3.86
CA ILE A 43 9.94 8.97 4.83
C ILE A 43 10.42 9.20 6.26
N LYS A 44 11.73 9.22 6.50
CA LYS A 44 12.27 9.48 7.84
C LYS A 44 11.96 10.89 8.32
N LEU A 45 12.10 11.90 7.47
CA LEU A 45 11.73 13.27 7.79
C LEU A 45 10.25 13.37 8.18
N TYR A 46 9.38 12.77 7.38
CA TYR A 46 7.95 12.74 7.65
C TYR A 46 7.60 12.03 8.97
N ILE A 47 8.20 10.86 9.24
CA ILE A 47 8.00 10.13 10.49
C ILE A 47 8.56 10.93 11.67
N ALA A 48 9.75 11.53 11.54
CA ALA A 48 10.37 12.32 12.58
C ALA A 48 9.46 13.47 13.03
N LYS A 49 8.91 14.20 12.05
CA LYS A 49 7.98 15.30 12.31
C LYS A 49 6.65 14.82 12.91
N ALA A 50 6.09 13.73 12.37
CA ALA A 50 4.81 13.20 12.84
C ALA A 50 4.87 12.63 14.26
N LEU A 51 6.01 12.10 14.69
CA LEU A 51 6.22 11.52 16.02
C LEU A 51 6.92 12.46 16.99
N ASP A 52 7.36 13.63 16.52
CA ASP A 52 8.20 14.57 17.28
C ASP A 52 9.45 13.88 17.85
N ILE A 53 10.22 13.25 16.96
CA ILE A 53 11.46 12.55 17.31
C ILE A 53 12.65 13.11 16.54
N LYS A 54 13.85 12.92 17.10
CA LYS A 54 15.09 13.34 16.44
C LYS A 54 15.31 12.53 15.16
N PHE A 55 15.53 13.24 14.05
CA PHE A 55 15.93 12.65 12.77
C PHE A 55 17.31 11.99 12.87
N SER A 56 17.52 10.93 12.11
CA SER A 56 18.83 10.32 11.91
C SER A 56 18.87 9.59 10.55
N GLU A 57 19.94 9.79 9.81
CA GLU A 57 20.18 9.04 8.58
C GLU A 57 20.50 7.56 8.87
N ASN A 58 21.08 7.26 10.03
CA ASN A 58 21.34 5.89 10.45
C ASN A 58 20.04 5.17 10.79
N ASP A 59 19.74 4.09 10.07
CA ASP A 59 18.49 3.33 10.22
C ASP A 59 18.34 2.76 11.65
N LYS A 60 19.42 2.26 12.26
CA LYS A 60 19.37 1.67 13.62
C LYS A 60 19.07 2.72 14.69
N ILE A 61 19.69 3.89 14.58
CA ILE A 61 19.44 5.01 15.50
C ILE A 61 18.01 5.51 15.33
N PHE A 62 17.57 5.71 14.09
CA PHE A 62 16.24 6.18 13.81
C PHE A 62 15.15 5.22 14.31
N LEU A 63 15.31 3.92 14.10
CA LEU A 63 14.39 2.91 14.64
C LEU A 63 14.33 2.93 16.17
N ARG A 64 15.47 3.10 16.86
CA ARG A 64 15.47 3.28 18.32
C ARG A 64 14.65 4.50 18.76
N ASN A 65 14.75 5.62 18.02
CA ASN A 65 13.96 6.80 18.33
C ASN A 65 12.45 6.53 18.13
N ILE A 66 12.06 5.83 17.06
CA ILE A 66 10.68 5.39 16.83
C ILE A 66 10.20 4.48 17.98
N ASP A 67 10.99 3.49 18.38
CA ASP A 67 10.61 2.54 19.42
C ASP A 67 10.46 3.21 20.80
N ARG A 68 11.28 4.21 21.12
CA ARG A 68 11.14 5.06 22.33
C ARG A 68 9.87 5.88 22.32
N ALA A 69 9.47 6.41 21.16
CA ALA A 69 8.26 7.18 20.97
C ALA A 69 6.99 6.32 20.80
N ARG A 70 7.06 5.02 21.03
CA ARG A 70 5.96 4.07 20.78
C ARG A 70 4.65 4.40 21.49
N SER A 71 4.71 5.05 22.65
CA SER A 71 3.55 5.54 23.38
C SER A 71 2.88 6.75 22.76
N ASN A 72 3.63 7.54 21.95
CA ASN A 72 3.09 8.67 21.20
C ASN A 72 2.32 8.16 19.98
N ARG A 73 1.00 8.09 20.12
CA ARG A 73 0.10 7.56 19.09
C ARG A 73 -0.82 8.62 18.47
N ALA A 74 -0.61 9.88 18.77
CA ALA A 74 -1.47 10.97 18.31
C ALA A 74 -1.61 11.02 16.78
N ASN A 75 -0.54 10.64 16.08
CA ASN A 75 -0.46 10.67 14.63
C ASN A 75 -0.29 9.28 13.99
N ILE A 76 -0.60 8.22 14.71
CA ILE A 76 -0.50 6.84 14.20
C ILE A 76 -1.84 6.11 14.39
N THR A 77 -2.32 5.48 13.33
CA THR A 77 -3.49 4.62 13.40
C THR A 77 -3.16 3.29 14.09
N PRO A 78 -4.14 2.52 14.58
CA PRO A 78 -3.92 1.17 15.10
C PRO A 78 -3.19 0.26 14.13
N ASN A 79 -3.44 0.43 12.81
CA ASN A 79 -2.75 -0.32 11.76
C ASN A 79 -1.32 0.17 11.48
N GLY A 80 -0.86 1.18 12.24
CA GLY A 80 0.49 1.74 12.12
C GLY A 80 0.67 2.73 10.97
N ALA A 81 -0.41 3.19 10.32
CA ALA A 81 -0.29 4.25 9.32
C ALA A 81 -0.03 5.60 10.00
N VAL A 82 0.97 6.32 9.51
CA VAL A 82 1.23 7.70 9.91
C VAL A 82 0.19 8.60 9.26
N VAL A 83 -0.54 9.34 10.07
CA VAL A 83 -1.66 10.18 9.62
C VAL A 83 -1.13 11.50 9.09
N PRO A 84 -1.36 11.86 7.81
CA PRO A 84 -1.00 13.15 7.29
C PRO A 84 -1.77 14.26 7.99
N LYS A 85 -1.05 15.32 8.39
CA LYS A 85 -1.63 16.51 9.00
C LYS A 85 -1.05 17.78 8.39
N ARG A 86 -1.75 18.88 8.59
CA ARG A 86 -1.36 20.19 8.05
C ARG A 86 -0.03 20.68 8.61
N GLU A 87 0.27 20.35 9.86
CA GLU A 87 1.45 20.78 10.58
C GLU A 87 2.78 20.22 10.02
N PHE A 88 2.71 19.15 9.23
CA PHE A 88 3.87 18.53 8.57
C PHE A 88 3.62 18.28 7.08
N HIS A 89 2.90 19.20 6.45
CA HIS A 89 2.59 19.12 5.02
C HIS A 89 3.83 19.14 4.12
N LEU A 90 4.90 19.84 4.52
CA LEU A 90 6.14 19.91 3.75
C LEU A 90 6.76 18.52 3.61
N GLU A 91 7.02 17.86 4.74
CA GLU A 91 7.64 16.56 4.79
C GLU A 91 6.77 15.51 4.07
N TYR A 92 5.45 15.62 4.21
CA TYR A 92 4.53 14.77 3.49
C TYR A 92 4.57 14.99 1.97
N ASN A 93 4.66 16.24 1.51
CA ASN A 93 4.81 16.52 0.07
C ASN A 93 6.13 15.99 -0.50
N LEU A 94 7.23 15.99 0.27
CA LEU A 94 8.48 15.34 -0.14
C LEU A 94 8.28 13.82 -0.36
N VAL A 95 7.48 13.18 0.49
CA VAL A 95 7.07 11.77 0.31
C VAL A 95 6.25 11.61 -0.97
N LEU A 96 5.27 12.49 -1.23
CA LEU A 96 4.45 12.44 -2.44
C LEU A 96 5.29 12.60 -3.71
N ARG A 97 6.23 13.55 -3.70
CA ARG A 97 7.17 13.75 -4.80
C ARG A 97 7.98 12.49 -5.10
N SER A 98 8.60 11.90 -4.07
CA SER A 98 9.38 10.66 -4.24
C SER A 98 8.51 9.51 -4.76
N TRP A 99 7.27 9.41 -4.28
CA TRP A 99 6.31 8.43 -4.76
C TRP A 99 5.98 8.63 -6.24
N CYS A 100 5.65 9.86 -6.66
CA CYS A 100 5.37 10.18 -8.07
C CYS A 100 6.57 9.89 -8.97
N GLU A 101 7.79 10.24 -8.54
CA GLU A 101 9.02 9.93 -9.27
C GLU A 101 9.20 8.42 -9.46
N LEU A 102 8.98 7.64 -8.40
CA LEU A 102 9.06 6.18 -8.46
C LEU A 102 8.00 5.59 -9.41
N VAL A 103 6.76 6.09 -9.37
CA VAL A 103 5.69 5.66 -10.30
C VAL A 103 6.10 5.89 -11.74
N ARG A 104 6.66 7.06 -12.08
CA ARG A 104 7.19 7.36 -13.42
C ARG A 104 8.23 6.32 -13.87
N LYS A 105 9.15 5.96 -12.97
CA LYS A 105 10.19 4.97 -13.28
C LYS A 105 9.62 3.57 -13.51
N ILE A 106 8.68 3.15 -12.66
CA ILE A 106 8.02 1.83 -12.81
C ILE A 106 7.29 1.74 -14.15
N THR A 107 6.57 2.79 -14.52
CA THR A 107 5.67 2.78 -15.68
C THR A 107 6.30 3.27 -16.98
N PHE A 108 7.58 3.64 -16.95
CA PHE A 108 8.30 4.31 -18.04
C PHE A 108 8.10 3.66 -19.43
N ASN A 109 8.17 2.33 -19.52
CA ASN A 109 8.08 1.63 -20.81
C ASN A 109 6.66 1.68 -21.43
N LYS A 110 5.61 1.75 -20.63
CA LYS A 110 4.21 1.81 -21.09
C LYS A 110 3.36 2.60 -20.09
N PRO A 111 3.54 3.92 -20.02
CA PRO A 111 2.86 4.74 -19.01
C PRO A 111 1.32 4.74 -19.17
N LYS A 112 0.82 4.64 -20.41
CA LYS A 112 -0.64 4.61 -20.69
C LYS A 112 -1.35 3.38 -20.11
N LEU A 113 -0.62 2.34 -19.69
CA LEU A 113 -1.24 1.19 -19.01
C LEU A 113 -1.70 1.56 -17.60
N LEU A 114 -0.98 2.44 -16.91
CA LEU A 114 -1.41 2.98 -15.63
C LEU A 114 -2.49 4.03 -15.86
N LYS A 115 -3.67 3.80 -15.34
CA LYS A 115 -4.80 4.74 -15.45
C LYS A 115 -4.82 5.71 -14.29
N LEU A 116 -4.83 5.17 -13.09
CA LEU A 116 -4.86 5.94 -11.86
C LEU A 116 -3.86 5.34 -10.86
N PHE A 117 -3.31 6.16 -10.01
CA PHE A 117 -2.61 5.72 -8.82
C PHE A 117 -2.98 6.57 -7.61
N ARG A 118 -2.93 5.95 -6.45
CA ARG A 118 -3.18 6.66 -5.21
C ARG A 118 -2.01 7.60 -4.93
N ILE A 119 -2.28 8.90 -4.94
CA ILE A 119 -1.25 9.91 -4.70
C ILE A 119 -0.76 9.89 -3.24
N THR A 120 -1.60 9.44 -2.32
CA THR A 120 -1.31 9.39 -0.89
C THR A 120 -0.91 7.98 -0.46
N PRO A 121 0.38 7.60 -0.54
CA PRO A 121 0.80 6.30 -0.05
C PRO A 121 0.67 6.23 1.48
N ASN A 122 0.30 5.07 2.00
CA ASN A 122 0.28 4.84 3.43
C ASN A 122 1.69 4.52 3.93
N ILE A 123 2.31 5.40 4.68
CA ILE A 123 3.55 5.11 5.40
C ILE A 123 3.18 4.35 6.68
N ARG A 124 3.72 3.14 6.82
CA ARG A 124 3.41 2.25 7.95
C ARG A 124 4.59 2.04 8.87
N ILE A 125 4.37 2.27 10.15
CA ILE A 125 5.25 1.85 11.24
C ILE A 125 4.65 0.57 11.82
N LYS A 126 5.22 -0.57 11.47
CA LYS A 126 4.81 -1.87 12.01
C LYS A 126 5.74 -2.26 13.16
N TYR A 127 5.33 -1.97 14.37
CA TYR A 127 6.07 -2.36 15.58
C TYR A 127 6.17 -3.88 15.71
N GLY A 128 7.19 -4.36 16.39
CA GLY A 128 7.40 -5.79 16.64
C GLY A 128 6.29 -6.45 17.48
N LYS A 129 5.52 -5.65 18.23
CA LYS A 129 4.28 -6.07 18.89
C LYS A 129 3.12 -5.28 18.32
N GLU A 130 1.94 -5.86 18.28
CA GLU A 130 0.74 -5.13 17.89
C GLU A 130 0.44 -3.98 18.86
N LEU A 131 -0.06 -2.91 18.29
CA LEU A 131 -0.59 -1.82 19.08
C LEU A 131 -2.04 -2.17 19.45
N SER A 132 -2.40 -2.01 20.73
CA SER A 132 -3.79 -2.20 21.17
C SER A 132 -4.72 -1.24 20.43
N ASP A 133 -5.88 -1.71 20.03
CA ASP A 133 -6.96 -0.89 19.51
C ASP A 133 -8.17 -0.99 20.44
N ASN A 134 -8.33 0.01 21.30
CA ASN A 134 -9.43 0.07 22.25
C ASN A 134 -10.81 0.24 21.58
N LYS A 135 -10.83 0.62 20.29
CA LYS A 135 -12.06 0.83 19.52
C LYS A 135 -12.56 -0.40 18.77
N LYS A 136 -11.86 -1.54 18.84
CA LYS A 136 -12.20 -2.82 18.19
C LYS A 136 -12.72 -2.66 16.76
N ARG A 137 -11.97 -1.91 15.93
CA ARG A 137 -12.41 -1.61 14.55
C ARG A 137 -12.46 -2.87 13.72
N GLY A 138 -13.58 -3.09 13.00
CA GLY A 138 -13.80 -4.25 12.15
C GLY A 138 -12.91 -4.38 10.91
N LEU A 139 -12.05 -3.39 10.64
CA LEU A 139 -11.07 -3.38 9.54
C LEU A 139 -9.66 -3.77 10.05
N SER A 140 -9.57 -4.84 10.83
CA SER A 140 -8.28 -5.35 11.28
C SER A 140 -7.51 -5.99 10.13
N THR A 141 -6.32 -5.47 9.84
CA THR A 141 -5.37 -6.01 8.86
C THR A 141 -4.33 -6.93 9.49
N SER A 142 -4.56 -7.37 10.71
CA SER A 142 -3.68 -8.31 11.42
C SER A 142 -3.83 -9.74 10.90
N PHE A 143 -5.06 -10.10 10.52
CA PHE A 143 -5.37 -11.41 9.94
C PHE A 143 -5.12 -11.42 8.42
N PRO A 144 -4.91 -12.59 7.82
CA PRO A 144 -4.89 -12.72 6.37
C PRO A 144 -6.18 -12.17 5.76
N HIS A 145 -6.05 -11.24 4.81
CA HIS A 145 -7.18 -10.57 4.17
C HIS A 145 -6.83 -10.18 2.74
N SER A 146 -7.85 -9.89 1.96
CA SER A 146 -7.73 -9.24 0.67
C SER A 146 -8.36 -7.86 0.74
N ASP A 147 -7.67 -6.85 0.25
CA ASP A 147 -8.23 -5.50 0.15
C ASP A 147 -9.49 -5.47 -0.72
N ALA A 148 -9.56 -6.39 -1.70
CA ALA A 148 -10.74 -6.55 -2.54
C ALA A 148 -12.01 -6.94 -1.78
N TRP A 149 -11.92 -7.52 -0.61
CA TRP A 149 -13.09 -7.87 0.19
C TRP A 149 -13.86 -6.64 0.68
N VAL A 150 -13.16 -5.54 0.90
CA VAL A 150 -13.79 -4.28 1.36
C VAL A 150 -13.89 -3.25 0.24
N GLU A 151 -12.86 -3.18 -0.61
CA GLU A 151 -12.74 -2.12 -1.62
C GLU A 151 -13.07 -2.58 -3.06
N GLY A 152 -13.23 -3.90 -3.27
CA GLY A 152 -13.47 -4.49 -4.61
C GLY A 152 -12.19 -4.83 -5.37
N PRO A 153 -12.24 -5.73 -6.37
CA PRO A 153 -11.06 -6.33 -7.02
C PRO A 153 -10.52 -5.53 -8.22
N TRP A 154 -10.55 -4.22 -8.17
CA TRP A 154 -10.23 -3.39 -9.34
C TRP A 154 -8.76 -3.03 -9.47
N GLY A 155 -8.12 -2.78 -8.35
CA GLY A 155 -6.77 -2.25 -8.28
C GLY A 155 -5.69 -3.30 -8.34
N MET A 156 -4.48 -2.83 -8.13
CA MET A 156 -3.30 -3.63 -7.78
C MET A 156 -2.72 -3.07 -6.50
N ASN A 157 -2.34 -3.95 -5.60
CA ASN A 157 -1.70 -3.55 -4.37
C ASN A 157 -0.21 -3.35 -4.61
N CYS A 158 0.34 -2.27 -4.08
CA CYS A 158 1.74 -1.93 -4.19
C CYS A 158 2.35 -1.85 -2.79
N PHE A 159 3.38 -2.66 -2.53
CA PHE A 159 4.05 -2.75 -1.24
C PHE A 159 5.55 -2.50 -1.38
N ILE A 160 6.11 -1.65 -0.51
CA ILE A 160 7.54 -1.32 -0.48
C ILE A 160 8.05 -1.38 0.95
N PRO A 161 8.86 -2.39 1.34
CA PRO A 161 9.57 -2.34 2.60
C PRO A 161 10.80 -1.42 2.46
N PHE A 162 11.00 -0.50 3.40
CA PHE A 162 12.11 0.44 3.35
C PHE A 162 13.27 0.05 4.28
N PHE A 163 13.00 -0.09 5.57
CA PHE A 163 14.04 -0.41 6.55
C PHE A 163 13.43 -1.02 7.82
N GLY A 164 14.29 -1.46 8.72
CA GLY A 164 13.94 -2.15 9.96
C GLY A 164 13.94 -3.66 9.80
N ASP A 165 13.19 -4.36 10.63
CA ASP A 165 13.18 -5.82 10.63
C ASP A 165 12.24 -6.38 9.54
N THR A 166 12.69 -6.30 8.29
CA THR A 166 11.97 -6.83 7.14
C THR A 166 12.10 -8.35 6.98
N LYS A 167 12.86 -9.03 7.83
CA LYS A 167 13.00 -10.50 7.81
C LYS A 167 12.00 -11.20 8.71
N LYS A 168 11.75 -10.64 9.89
CA LYS A 168 10.86 -11.23 10.89
C LYS A 168 9.50 -10.53 11.01
N ASN A 169 9.41 -9.30 10.53
CA ASN A 169 8.18 -8.49 10.50
C ASN A 169 7.92 -8.08 9.05
N ASN A 170 7.21 -8.92 8.29
CA ASN A 170 7.07 -8.71 6.85
C ASN A 170 5.66 -8.99 6.34
N LEU A 171 5.40 -8.56 5.10
CA LEU A 171 4.18 -8.92 4.39
C LEU A 171 4.33 -10.33 3.83
N THR A 172 3.35 -11.16 4.12
CA THR A 172 3.21 -12.52 3.58
C THR A 172 2.05 -12.52 2.59
N TYR A 173 2.29 -13.03 1.40
CA TYR A 173 1.28 -13.25 0.38
C TYR A 173 0.82 -14.70 0.38
N TYR A 174 -0.41 -14.93 -0.05
CA TYR A 174 -1.04 -16.24 -0.07
C TYR A 174 -1.51 -16.62 -1.47
N GLU A 175 -1.49 -17.90 -1.77
CA GLU A 175 -2.00 -18.50 -3.00
C GLU A 175 -3.13 -19.48 -2.71
N PRO A 176 -4.07 -19.71 -3.64
CA PRO A 176 -5.06 -20.76 -3.47
C PRO A 176 -4.41 -22.14 -3.34
N ILE A 177 -4.92 -22.99 -2.43
CA ILE A 177 -4.40 -24.36 -2.23
C ILE A 177 -4.72 -25.23 -3.43
N SER A 178 -5.94 -25.12 -3.97
CA SER A 178 -6.41 -25.97 -5.07
C SER A 178 -7.24 -25.16 -6.06
N LYS A 179 -8.54 -25.16 -5.92
CA LYS A 179 -9.48 -24.52 -6.83
C LYS A 179 -9.80 -23.09 -6.34
N PHE A 180 -9.65 -22.12 -7.24
CA PHE A 180 -10.15 -20.78 -7.01
C PHE A 180 -11.65 -20.70 -7.31
N ASP A 181 -12.43 -20.09 -6.42
CA ASP A 181 -13.86 -19.88 -6.57
C ASP A 181 -14.13 -18.35 -6.62
N GLU A 182 -14.96 -17.91 -7.56
CA GLU A 182 -15.30 -16.49 -7.72
C GLU A 182 -15.95 -15.88 -6.45
N LYS A 183 -16.60 -16.69 -5.63
CA LYS A 183 -17.13 -16.23 -4.33
C LYS A 183 -16.05 -15.74 -3.37
N PHE A 184 -14.77 -16.09 -3.59
CA PHE A 184 -13.63 -15.58 -2.81
C PHE A 184 -13.38 -14.09 -3.07
N LEU A 185 -13.94 -13.52 -4.13
CA LEU A 185 -13.91 -12.11 -4.46
C LEU A 185 -15.16 -11.33 -4.00
N LYS A 186 -16.06 -12.00 -3.30
CA LYS A 186 -17.25 -11.34 -2.74
C LYS A 186 -16.82 -10.24 -1.78
N THR A 187 -17.41 -9.06 -1.95
CA THR A 187 -17.17 -7.96 -1.02
C THR A 187 -18.02 -8.10 0.24
N SER A 188 -17.55 -7.54 1.33
CA SER A 188 -18.25 -7.48 2.61
C SER A 188 -17.97 -6.15 3.33
N PRO A 189 -18.79 -5.73 4.29
CA PRO A 189 -18.53 -4.53 5.08
C PRO A 189 -17.23 -4.58 5.87
N THR A 190 -16.79 -5.77 6.25
CA THR A 190 -15.60 -5.97 7.08
C THR A 190 -14.73 -7.12 6.57
N TYR A 191 -13.45 -7.11 6.88
CA TYR A 191 -12.56 -8.25 6.59
C TYR A 191 -12.94 -9.51 7.37
N THR A 192 -13.57 -9.36 8.54
CA THR A 192 -13.94 -10.47 9.42
C THR A 192 -14.94 -11.40 8.76
N GLU A 193 -15.92 -10.86 8.06
CA GLU A 193 -16.95 -11.67 7.37
C GLU A 193 -16.38 -12.57 6.28
N MET A 194 -15.21 -12.24 5.76
CA MET A 194 -14.54 -13.00 4.70
C MET A 194 -13.43 -13.93 5.21
N GLN A 195 -13.19 -14.00 6.53
CA GLN A 195 -12.10 -14.83 7.09
C GLN A 195 -12.23 -16.33 6.74
N TRP A 196 -13.43 -16.82 6.52
CA TRP A 196 -13.67 -18.19 6.08
C TRP A 196 -12.95 -18.58 4.80
N VAL A 197 -12.61 -17.58 3.94
CA VAL A 197 -11.89 -17.79 2.68
C VAL A 197 -10.45 -18.24 2.93
N THR A 198 -9.84 -17.81 4.02
CA THR A 198 -8.41 -18.04 4.31
C THR A 198 -8.05 -19.53 4.40
N LYS A 199 -8.99 -20.39 4.78
CA LYS A 199 -8.78 -21.84 4.83
C LYS A 199 -8.47 -22.49 3.46
N TYR A 200 -8.81 -21.79 2.37
CA TYR A 200 -8.53 -22.24 1.00
C TYR A 200 -7.22 -21.69 0.43
N TYR A 201 -6.42 -21.05 1.27
CA TYR A 201 -5.18 -20.39 0.88
C TYR A 201 -4.02 -20.83 1.77
N ARG A 202 -2.83 -20.79 1.20
CA ARG A 202 -1.57 -21.04 1.93
C ARG A 202 -0.56 -19.93 1.64
N PRO A 203 0.41 -19.67 2.52
CA PRO A 203 1.50 -18.74 2.25
C PRO A 203 2.29 -19.15 1.00
N ILE A 204 2.59 -18.19 0.14
CA ILE A 204 3.48 -18.39 -1.00
C ILE A 204 4.90 -18.66 -0.46
N LYS A 205 5.45 -19.82 -0.80
CA LYS A 205 6.80 -20.20 -0.40
C LYS A 205 7.84 -19.28 -1.05
N ASN A 206 8.88 -18.91 -0.31
CA ASN A 206 10.04 -18.16 -0.79
C ASN A 206 9.76 -16.73 -1.30
N LEU A 207 8.57 -16.21 -1.09
CA LEU A 207 8.24 -14.83 -1.39
C LEU A 207 8.42 -13.96 -0.13
N ASN A 208 9.62 -13.42 0.03
CA ASN A 208 9.99 -12.53 1.13
C ASN A 208 10.30 -11.14 0.59
N PRO A 209 9.41 -10.17 0.72
CA PRO A 209 9.66 -8.79 0.30
C PRO A 209 10.92 -8.20 0.95
N LYS A 210 11.77 -7.55 0.15
CA LYS A 210 13.06 -6.98 0.58
C LYS A 210 13.12 -5.48 0.30
N PRO A 211 13.82 -4.68 1.10
CA PRO A 211 14.14 -3.29 0.78
C PRO A 211 14.78 -3.14 -0.62
N GLY A 212 14.56 -2.00 -1.24
CA GLY A 212 15.04 -1.73 -2.60
C GLY A 212 14.16 -2.31 -3.71
N PHE A 213 13.01 -2.88 -3.37
CA PHE A 213 12.05 -3.40 -4.36
C PHE A 213 10.63 -2.95 -4.08
N VAL A 214 9.90 -2.65 -5.16
CA VAL A 214 8.45 -2.55 -5.15
C VAL A 214 7.87 -3.92 -5.48
N TYR A 215 6.89 -4.36 -4.71
CA TYR A 215 6.09 -5.55 -4.98
C TYR A 215 4.70 -5.11 -5.40
N ILE A 216 4.27 -5.51 -6.58
CA ILE A 216 2.94 -5.22 -7.10
C ILE A 216 2.20 -6.54 -7.19
N SER A 217 1.07 -6.62 -6.53
CA SER A 217 0.22 -7.80 -6.51
C SER A 217 -1.18 -7.48 -7.03
N ASP A 218 -1.86 -8.51 -7.51
CA ASP A 218 -3.28 -8.42 -7.77
C ASP A 218 -4.03 -8.03 -6.50
N TYR A 219 -4.99 -7.11 -6.60
CA TYR A 219 -5.68 -6.52 -5.43
C TYR A 219 -6.48 -7.54 -4.62
N ALA A 220 -6.95 -8.59 -5.28
CA ALA A 220 -7.64 -9.68 -4.62
C ALA A 220 -6.70 -10.72 -3.99
N SER A 221 -5.38 -10.53 -4.06
CA SER A 221 -4.42 -11.40 -3.39
C SER A 221 -4.51 -11.28 -1.88
N ILE A 222 -4.68 -12.44 -1.22
CA ILE A 222 -4.69 -12.47 0.24
C ILE A 222 -3.27 -12.21 0.75
N HIS A 223 -3.18 -11.37 1.78
CA HIS A 223 -1.93 -11.03 2.43
C HIS A 223 -2.15 -10.65 3.90
N ASN A 224 -1.09 -10.67 4.68
CA ASN A 224 -1.07 -10.10 6.02
C ASN A 224 0.34 -9.69 6.45
N THR A 225 0.44 -8.91 7.51
CA THR A 225 1.74 -8.71 8.19
C THR A 225 2.00 -9.86 9.14
N GLN A 226 3.00 -10.67 8.83
CA GLN A 226 3.46 -11.74 9.72
C GLN A 226 4.59 -11.24 10.63
N ARG A 227 4.43 -11.43 11.94
CA ARG A 227 5.45 -11.15 12.95
C ARG A 227 5.97 -12.44 13.53
N LYS A 228 7.24 -12.73 13.30
CA LYS A 228 7.93 -13.85 13.96
C LYS A 228 8.31 -13.47 15.39
N LYS A 229 8.58 -14.46 16.24
CA LYS A 229 9.01 -14.24 17.62
C LYS A 229 10.22 -13.28 17.66
N ASN A 230 10.18 -12.35 18.58
CA ASN A 230 11.25 -11.34 18.79
C ASN A 230 11.56 -10.51 17.52
N CYS A 231 10.55 -10.16 16.74
CA CYS A 231 10.75 -9.25 15.63
C CYS A 231 10.83 -7.79 16.10
N GLY A 232 11.60 -7.01 15.36
CA GLY A 232 11.71 -5.55 15.52
C GLY A 232 10.69 -4.78 14.68
N THR A 233 10.79 -3.46 14.77
CA THR A 233 9.96 -2.52 13.99
C THR A 233 10.36 -2.51 12.52
N ARG A 234 9.37 -2.42 11.63
CA ARG A 234 9.52 -2.26 10.17
C ARG A 234 8.82 -0.99 9.69
N ILE A 235 9.47 -0.31 8.75
CA ILE A 235 8.88 0.80 7.99
C ILE A 235 8.62 0.36 6.56
N SER A 236 7.41 0.61 6.09
CA SER A 236 6.97 0.24 4.73
C SER A 236 5.93 1.20 4.18
N ILE A 237 5.72 1.12 2.88
CA ILE A 237 4.60 1.77 2.19
C ILE A 237 3.66 0.71 1.66
N ASP A 238 2.37 0.98 1.72
CA ASP A 238 1.33 0.32 0.92
C ASP A 238 0.49 1.37 0.19
N THR A 239 0.10 1.05 -1.05
CA THR A 239 -0.69 1.92 -1.92
C THR A 239 -1.33 1.12 -3.06
N THR A 240 -2.08 1.78 -3.93
CA THR A 240 -2.90 1.13 -4.95
C THR A 240 -2.68 1.75 -6.33
N PHE A 241 -2.62 0.89 -7.36
CA PHE A 241 -2.66 1.23 -8.77
C PHE A 241 -3.95 0.73 -9.43
N PHE A 242 -4.42 1.47 -10.44
CA PHE A 242 -5.39 0.99 -11.42
C PHE A 242 -4.73 0.90 -12.79
N VAL A 243 -4.87 -0.24 -13.46
CA VAL A 243 -4.19 -0.51 -14.72
C VAL A 243 -5.17 -0.94 -15.82
N GLY A 244 -4.87 -0.50 -17.05
CA GLY A 244 -5.61 -0.88 -18.25
C GLY A 244 -7.07 -0.43 -18.21
N ASN A 245 -7.91 -1.13 -18.97
CA ASN A 245 -9.35 -0.88 -19.04
C ASN A 245 -10.12 -1.46 -17.85
N HIS A 246 -9.41 -1.78 -16.79
CA HIS A 246 -9.98 -2.31 -15.54
C HIS A 246 -10.35 -1.18 -14.59
N GLU A 247 -10.92 -0.11 -15.12
CA GLU A 247 -11.64 0.83 -14.27
C GLU A 247 -12.66 0.05 -13.45
N PRO A 248 -13.01 0.53 -12.24
CA PRO A 248 -14.14 -0.02 -11.49
C PRO A 248 -15.39 0.15 -12.36
N HIS A 249 -15.62 -0.84 -13.24
CA HIS A 249 -16.47 -0.66 -14.37
C HIS A 249 -17.88 -0.58 -13.95
N ILE A 250 -18.46 0.38 -14.54
CA ILE A 250 -19.87 0.55 -14.82
C ILE A 250 -20.62 -0.79 -14.96
N ASP A 251 -20.05 -1.77 -15.63
CA ASP A 251 -20.67 -3.10 -15.81
C ASP A 251 -20.74 -3.93 -14.53
N ARG A 252 -19.84 -3.69 -13.57
CA ARG A 252 -19.89 -4.33 -12.24
C ARG A 252 -20.56 -3.47 -11.18
N LYS A 253 -21.03 -2.25 -11.51
CA LYS A 253 -21.86 -1.46 -10.61
C LYS A 253 -23.12 -2.21 -10.16
N LYS A 254 -23.63 -3.14 -10.96
CA LYS A 254 -24.78 -3.98 -10.60
C LYS A 254 -24.40 -5.02 -9.52
N GLU A 255 -23.22 -5.60 -9.64
CA GLU A 255 -22.71 -6.66 -8.73
C GLU A 255 -22.17 -6.09 -7.41
N TYR A 256 -21.65 -4.86 -7.47
CA TYR A 256 -21.03 -4.17 -6.33
C TYR A 256 -21.75 -2.85 -6.01
N LYS A 257 -23.05 -2.81 -6.19
CA LYS A 257 -23.92 -1.63 -6.14
C LYS A 257 -23.72 -0.68 -4.94
N ASN A 258 -23.12 -1.15 -3.87
CA ASN A 258 -22.93 -0.38 -2.64
C ASN A 258 -21.45 -0.30 -2.17
N LYS A 259 -20.48 -0.72 -3.01
CA LYS A 259 -19.09 -0.85 -2.57
C LYS A 259 -18.11 -0.40 -3.65
N LEU A 260 -18.32 0.80 -4.15
CA LEU A 260 -17.21 1.55 -4.72
C LEU A 260 -16.13 1.67 -3.63
N PRO A 261 -14.84 1.61 -4.00
CA PRO A 261 -13.76 1.77 -3.04
C PRO A 261 -14.08 2.97 -2.14
N ASN A 262 -14.00 2.78 -0.83
CA ASN A 262 -14.12 3.86 0.17
C ASN A 262 -13.00 4.90 0.06
N ILE A 263 -12.29 4.86 -1.05
CA ILE A 263 -11.23 5.77 -1.40
C ILE A 263 -11.88 6.80 -2.30
N GLY A 264 -12.05 8.00 -1.81
CA GLY A 264 -12.53 9.11 -2.61
C GLY A 264 -11.69 9.23 -3.88
N ILE A 265 -12.32 9.40 -5.01
CA ILE A 265 -11.65 9.56 -6.32
C ILE A 265 -10.58 10.66 -6.30
N ASN A 266 -10.73 11.64 -5.41
CA ASN A 266 -9.78 12.69 -5.13
C ASN A 266 -8.45 12.20 -4.50
N GLN A 267 -8.35 10.94 -4.05
CA GLN A 267 -7.10 10.34 -3.59
C GLN A 267 -6.30 9.69 -4.73
N PHE A 268 -6.87 9.67 -5.93
CA PHE A 268 -6.21 9.17 -7.13
C PHE A 268 -5.96 10.30 -8.10
N VAL A 269 -4.90 10.19 -8.86
CA VAL A 269 -4.62 11.05 -10.00
C VAL A 269 -4.47 10.23 -11.25
N ASP A 270 -4.89 10.79 -12.36
CA ASP A 270 -4.62 10.25 -13.69
C ASP A 270 -3.11 10.25 -13.93
N ALA A 271 -2.56 9.11 -14.29
CA ALA A 271 -1.12 8.95 -14.47
C ALA A 271 -0.56 9.81 -15.61
N GLY A 272 -1.39 10.19 -16.58
CA GLY A 272 -1.01 11.09 -17.67
C GLY A 272 -1.14 12.57 -17.33
N GLN A 273 -1.76 12.89 -16.20
CA GLN A 273 -2.15 14.25 -15.85
C GLN A 273 -1.64 14.73 -14.48
N TYR A 274 -0.92 13.90 -13.73
CA TYR A 274 -0.53 14.24 -12.37
C TYR A 274 0.40 15.46 -12.26
N GLU A 275 0.94 15.94 -13.36
CA GLU A 275 1.69 17.19 -13.43
C GLU A 275 0.82 18.41 -13.79
N LYS A 276 -0.30 18.16 -14.41
CA LYS A 276 -1.17 19.22 -14.96
C LYS A 276 -2.44 19.48 -14.19
N GLU A 277 -2.56 18.79 -13.19
CA GLU A 277 -3.55 18.57 -12.46
C GLU A 277 -4.72 19.30 -12.23
N LYS A 278 -5.71 18.92 -12.94
CA LYS A 278 -7.14 18.94 -12.62
C LYS A 278 -7.42 18.57 -11.16
N TYR A 279 -6.58 17.72 -10.63
CA TYR A 279 -6.71 17.17 -9.29
C TYR A 279 -5.79 17.83 -8.26
N ALA A 280 -4.59 18.27 -8.60
CA ALA A 280 -3.68 18.90 -7.65
C ALA A 280 -4.12 20.29 -7.21
N GLU A 281 -4.93 20.97 -8.00
CA GLU A 281 -5.48 22.29 -7.63
C GLU A 281 -6.72 22.20 -6.74
N LYS A 282 -7.45 21.09 -6.83
CA LYS A 282 -8.71 20.88 -6.11
C LYS A 282 -8.65 19.78 -5.06
N VAL A 283 -7.59 18.99 -5.06
CA VAL A 283 -7.45 17.87 -4.15
C VAL A 283 -6.90 18.35 -2.84
N SER A 284 -7.81 18.46 -1.95
CA SER A 284 -7.49 18.18 -0.58
C SER A 284 -7.03 16.74 -0.48
N VAL A 285 -5.78 16.53 -0.16
CA VAL A 285 -5.30 15.21 0.19
C VAL A 285 -5.96 14.82 1.49
N TYR A 286 -7.09 14.13 1.40
CA TYR A 286 -7.69 13.50 2.54
C TYR A 286 -6.97 12.18 2.79
N SER A 287 -6.40 12.08 3.95
CA SER A 287 -6.36 10.79 4.58
C SER A 287 -7.76 10.50 5.12
N HIS A 288 -8.30 9.30 4.94
CA HIS A 288 -9.55 8.91 5.61
C HIS A 288 -9.44 8.85 7.14
N TYR A 289 -8.31 9.23 7.67
CA TYR A 289 -8.03 9.38 9.09
C TYR A 289 -8.07 10.84 9.58
N THR A 290 -8.19 11.80 8.67
CA THR A 290 -8.34 13.21 9.01
C THR A 290 -9.35 13.88 8.10
N SER A 291 -10.22 14.70 8.69
CA SER A 291 -11.13 15.57 7.95
C SER A 291 -10.48 16.86 7.44
N LYS A 292 -9.22 17.13 7.83
CA LYS A 292 -8.51 18.35 7.45
C LYS A 292 -7.91 18.21 6.06
N VAL A 293 -8.11 19.25 5.28
CA VAL A 293 -7.53 19.40 3.95
C VAL A 293 -6.03 19.63 4.06
N LEU A 294 -5.23 18.85 3.37
CA LEU A 294 -3.80 19.05 3.24
C LEU A 294 -3.51 19.84 1.96
N LYS A 295 -2.64 20.81 2.07
CA LYS A 295 -2.13 21.52 0.90
C LYS A 295 -1.13 20.64 0.16
N VAL A 296 -1.43 20.31 -1.09
CA VAL A 296 -0.50 19.64 -2.00
C VAL A 296 0.31 20.71 -2.71
N ILE A 297 1.64 20.58 -2.67
CA ILE A 297 2.55 21.48 -3.37
C ILE A 297 2.84 20.89 -4.75
N LYS A 298 2.71 21.67 -5.80
CA LYS A 298 3.18 21.31 -7.15
C LYS A 298 4.70 21.23 -7.14
N PHE A 299 5.24 20.22 -7.79
CA PHE A 299 6.69 20.03 -7.99
C PHE A 299 7.05 20.13 -9.47
#